data_906b6138eb005bfe58d1d56b98f13887
#
_entry.id   906b6138eb005bfe58d1d56b98f13887
#
_cell.length_a   1.000
_cell.length_b   1.000
_cell.length_c   1.000
_cell.angle_alpha   90.00
_cell.angle_beta   90.00
_cell.angle_gamma   90.00
#
_symmetry.space_group_name_H-M   'P 1'
#
loop_
_entity.id
_entity.type
_entity.pdbx_description
1 polymer ?
#
loop_
_entity_poly.entity_id
_entity_poly.type
_entity_poly.pdbx_seq_one_letter_code
_entity_poly.pdbx_strand_id
1 'polypeptide(L)'
;MAAGKEFIVQSNWKMNKTFEEGLEYISAIRSAEPRFLGAVELVLCVPFTLLKVLAGEAQGIPCISMGTQNVHWEEKGAFTGEISAAMLSDAGARYCVVGHSERREYFADTDERVQWKAKACLKHGITPIVCIGESFQERKRGQTLAKLEYQFLTCFEGFTSQAMENTVIEYEPIWAIGSGHVATPEQAGEAHHFIRVMINKYYSEATALQTRIIYGGSVKVKNVLEMTEARDTDGVGVGSDSWDVQNFIKISETCAQRVSKRKAS
;
A
#
# COMPACT_ATOMS: atom_id res chain seq x y z
N MET A 1 3.71 10.59 -11.29
CA MET A 1 4.21 9.26 -10.89
C MET A 1 5.64 9.38 -10.43
N ALA A 2 6.05 8.60 -9.45
CA ALA A 2 7.44 8.56 -8.98
C ALA A 2 8.37 8.16 -10.13
N ALA A 3 9.46 8.93 -10.31
CA ALA A 3 10.35 8.75 -11.44
C ALA A 3 11.06 7.38 -11.41
N GLY A 4 10.96 6.62 -12.51
CA GLY A 4 11.61 5.33 -12.66
C GLY A 4 11.02 4.16 -11.84
N LYS A 5 9.92 4.36 -11.12
CA LYS A 5 9.23 3.30 -10.36
C LYS A 5 7.93 2.89 -11.06
N GLU A 6 7.59 1.60 -10.96
CA GLU A 6 6.34 1.07 -11.49
C GLU A 6 5.14 1.53 -10.65
N PHE A 7 3.98 1.64 -11.29
CA PHE A 7 2.71 1.92 -10.64
C PHE A 7 2.30 0.71 -9.78
N ILE A 8 1.97 0.94 -8.50
CA ILE A 8 1.58 -0.14 -7.58
C ILE A 8 0.10 -0.48 -7.73
N VAL A 9 -0.19 -1.78 -7.83
CA VAL A 9 -1.52 -2.32 -7.59
C VAL A 9 -1.42 -3.27 -6.40
N GLN A 10 -1.79 -2.78 -5.22
CA GLN A 10 -1.74 -3.55 -3.98
C GLN A 10 -3.04 -4.33 -3.79
N SER A 11 -2.92 -5.58 -3.38
CA SER A 11 -4.02 -6.44 -2.94
C SER A 11 -3.92 -6.67 -1.44
N ASN A 12 -4.83 -6.12 -0.66
CA ASN A 12 -4.91 -6.40 0.77
C ASN A 12 -5.95 -7.50 1.02
N TRP A 13 -5.48 -8.71 1.30
CA TRP A 13 -6.38 -9.84 1.53
C TRP A 13 -7.13 -9.76 2.86
N LYS A 14 -6.62 -8.95 3.78
CA LYS A 14 -7.14 -8.88 5.15
C LYS A 14 -7.20 -10.28 5.76
N MET A 15 -8.25 -10.64 6.48
CA MET A 15 -8.41 -11.96 7.10
C MET A 15 -9.20 -12.88 6.14
N ASN A 16 -8.61 -13.20 4.99
CA ASN A 16 -9.21 -14.07 3.98
C ASN A 16 -8.18 -15.02 3.39
N LYS A 17 -8.66 -16.07 2.78
CA LYS A 17 -8.00 -17.13 2.01
C LYS A 17 -7.32 -18.20 2.86
N THR A 18 -7.64 -19.42 2.48
CA THR A 18 -6.92 -20.63 2.88
C THR A 18 -5.67 -20.83 2.02
N PHE A 19 -4.93 -21.89 2.30
CA PHE A 19 -3.74 -22.23 1.56
C PHE A 19 -4.04 -22.55 0.08
N GLU A 20 -5.02 -23.39 -0.17
CA GLU A 20 -5.45 -23.78 -1.53
C GLU A 20 -5.92 -22.57 -2.33
N GLU A 21 -6.77 -21.73 -1.74
CA GLU A 21 -7.24 -20.48 -2.38
C GLU A 21 -6.08 -19.52 -2.71
N GLY A 22 -5.04 -19.52 -1.89
CA GLY A 22 -3.83 -18.74 -2.14
C GLY A 22 -3.04 -19.26 -3.35
N LEU A 23 -2.88 -20.57 -3.48
CA LEU A 23 -2.22 -21.20 -4.63
C LEU A 23 -2.97 -20.94 -5.94
N GLU A 24 -4.29 -21.12 -5.91
CA GLU A 24 -5.16 -20.82 -7.07
C GLU A 24 -5.03 -19.35 -7.51
N TYR A 25 -4.95 -18.43 -6.54
CA TYR A 25 -4.79 -17.01 -6.79
C TYR A 25 -3.46 -16.69 -7.51
N ILE A 26 -2.33 -17.21 -7.03
CA ILE A 26 -1.02 -17.05 -7.68
C ILE A 26 -1.01 -17.66 -9.07
N SER A 27 -1.58 -18.86 -9.24
CA SER A 27 -1.68 -19.53 -10.54
C SER A 27 -2.49 -18.71 -11.56
N ALA A 28 -3.60 -18.10 -11.13
CA ALA A 28 -4.40 -17.24 -12.00
C ALA A 28 -3.63 -15.97 -12.42
N ILE A 29 -2.89 -15.32 -11.49
CA ILE A 29 -2.07 -14.17 -11.84
C ILE A 29 -0.94 -14.57 -12.79
N ARG A 30 -0.26 -15.70 -12.57
CA ARG A 30 0.79 -16.23 -13.47
C ARG A 30 0.27 -16.35 -14.90
N SER A 31 -0.94 -16.87 -15.07
CA SER A 31 -1.58 -17.04 -16.39
C SER A 31 -1.95 -15.70 -17.04
N ALA A 32 -2.19 -14.65 -16.25
CA ALA A 32 -2.57 -13.31 -16.72
C ALA A 32 -1.37 -12.35 -16.86
N GLU A 33 -0.21 -12.68 -16.31
CA GLU A 33 0.97 -11.82 -16.20
C GLU A 33 1.35 -11.08 -17.49
N PRO A 34 1.35 -11.71 -18.70
CA PRO A 34 1.73 -11.00 -19.93
C PRO A 34 0.91 -9.74 -20.22
N ARG A 35 -0.27 -9.59 -19.60
CA ARG A 35 -1.19 -8.47 -19.85
C ARG A 35 -0.78 -7.18 -19.13
N PHE A 36 0.08 -7.26 -18.11
CA PHE A 36 0.46 -6.11 -17.27
C PHE A 36 1.94 -6.05 -16.93
N LEU A 37 2.75 -7.01 -17.40
CA LEU A 37 4.19 -7.05 -17.18
C LEU A 37 4.89 -5.76 -17.62
N GLY A 38 5.75 -5.22 -16.76
CA GLY A 38 6.54 -4.01 -17.03
C GLY A 38 5.78 -2.69 -16.96
N ALA A 39 4.47 -2.74 -16.68
CA ALA A 39 3.65 -1.54 -16.51
C ALA A 39 3.27 -1.30 -15.05
N VAL A 40 3.00 -2.36 -14.27
CA VAL A 40 2.59 -2.28 -12.88
C VAL A 40 3.33 -3.31 -12.03
N GLU A 41 3.53 -2.96 -10.75
CA GLU A 41 3.97 -3.88 -9.70
C GLU A 41 2.75 -4.34 -8.89
N LEU A 42 2.53 -5.65 -8.82
CA LEU A 42 1.46 -6.26 -8.03
C LEU A 42 2.00 -6.59 -6.64
N VAL A 43 1.49 -5.92 -5.62
CA VAL A 43 1.88 -6.16 -4.23
C VAL A 43 0.79 -6.96 -3.52
N LEU A 44 1.07 -8.23 -3.21
CA LEU A 44 0.09 -9.12 -2.57
C LEU A 44 0.33 -9.15 -1.05
N CYS A 45 -0.49 -8.40 -0.29
CA CYS A 45 -0.43 -8.34 1.17
C CYS A 45 -1.28 -9.47 1.75
N VAL A 46 -0.62 -10.59 2.08
CA VAL A 46 -1.25 -11.85 2.52
C VAL A 46 -1.17 -12.05 4.03
N PRO A 47 -2.03 -12.89 4.64
CA PRO A 47 -1.85 -13.36 6.01
C PRO A 47 -0.49 -14.03 6.24
N PHE A 48 0.07 -13.90 7.43
CA PHE A 48 1.39 -14.48 7.78
C PHE A 48 1.50 -15.97 7.51
N THR A 49 0.40 -16.72 7.73
CA THR A 49 0.32 -18.17 7.53
C THR A 49 0.55 -18.61 6.08
N LEU A 50 0.38 -17.70 5.12
CA LEU A 50 0.51 -17.98 3.69
C LEU A 50 1.81 -17.44 3.08
N LEU A 51 2.47 -16.50 3.75
CA LEU A 51 3.57 -15.72 3.17
C LEU A 51 4.69 -16.59 2.59
N LYS A 52 5.30 -17.46 3.41
CA LYS A 52 6.48 -18.26 3.01
C LYS A 52 6.21 -19.14 1.80
N VAL A 53 5.05 -19.78 1.79
CA VAL A 53 4.68 -20.69 0.69
C VAL A 53 4.37 -19.91 -0.57
N LEU A 54 3.53 -18.88 -0.47
CA LEU A 54 3.16 -18.08 -1.64
C LEU A 54 4.34 -17.29 -2.19
N ALA A 55 5.31 -16.89 -1.36
CA ALA A 55 6.56 -16.31 -1.84
C ALA A 55 7.38 -17.28 -2.70
N GLY A 56 7.39 -18.57 -2.34
CA GLY A 56 7.98 -19.63 -3.16
C GLY A 56 7.26 -19.79 -4.51
N GLU A 57 5.94 -19.86 -4.47
CA GLU A 57 5.11 -20.01 -5.67
C GLU A 57 5.16 -18.78 -6.60
N ALA A 58 5.34 -17.59 -6.05
CA ALA A 58 5.47 -16.36 -6.83
C ALA A 58 6.84 -16.22 -7.53
N GLN A 59 7.82 -17.09 -7.21
CA GLN A 59 9.12 -17.05 -7.89
C GLN A 59 8.97 -17.22 -9.40
N GLY A 60 9.68 -16.37 -10.16
CA GLY A 60 9.61 -16.36 -11.62
C GLY A 60 8.38 -15.64 -12.20
N ILE A 61 7.59 -14.93 -11.37
CA ILE A 61 6.56 -13.99 -11.83
C ILE A 61 7.05 -12.56 -11.53
N PRO A 62 7.72 -11.87 -12.48
CA PRO A 62 8.45 -10.64 -12.21
C PRO A 62 7.60 -9.47 -11.69
N CYS A 63 6.30 -9.44 -12.03
CA CYS A 63 5.41 -8.37 -11.62
C CYS A 63 4.88 -8.52 -10.19
N ILE A 64 5.13 -9.66 -9.49
CA ILE A 64 4.63 -9.91 -8.14
C ILE A 64 5.70 -9.60 -7.10
N SER A 65 5.31 -8.81 -6.10
CA SER A 65 6.01 -8.63 -4.83
C SER A 65 5.13 -9.07 -3.67
N MET A 66 5.67 -9.94 -2.80
CA MET A 66 4.92 -10.38 -1.62
C MET A 66 4.95 -9.32 -0.53
N GLY A 67 3.79 -9.09 0.08
CA GLY A 67 3.60 -8.18 1.19
C GLY A 67 2.92 -8.86 2.39
N THR A 68 2.96 -8.18 3.53
CA THR A 68 2.27 -8.56 4.76
C THR A 68 1.37 -7.44 5.27
N GLN A 69 0.55 -7.73 6.27
CA GLN A 69 -0.52 -6.84 6.74
C GLN A 69 -0.20 -6.18 8.08
N ASN A 70 0.91 -6.56 8.69
CA ASN A 70 1.41 -6.04 9.96
C ASN A 70 2.84 -6.53 10.23
N VAL A 71 3.49 -5.94 11.24
CA VAL A 71 4.78 -6.33 11.79
C VAL A 71 4.88 -5.85 13.24
N HIS A 72 5.68 -6.51 14.07
CA HIS A 72 6.12 -5.99 15.36
C HIS A 72 7.45 -5.23 15.18
N TRP A 73 7.67 -4.19 15.98
CA TRP A 73 8.89 -3.34 15.86
C TRP A 73 10.13 -3.92 16.55
N GLU A 74 9.95 -4.86 17.49
CA GLU A 74 11.07 -5.52 18.16
C GLU A 74 11.67 -6.61 17.28
N GLU A 75 12.99 -6.79 17.37
CA GLU A 75 13.72 -7.82 16.62
C GLU A 75 13.39 -9.24 17.06
N LYS A 76 13.26 -9.42 18.39
CA LYS A 76 12.96 -10.68 19.07
C LYS A 76 12.59 -10.43 20.54
N GLY A 77 11.97 -11.39 21.18
CA GLY A 77 11.70 -11.29 22.62
C GLY A 77 10.41 -11.95 23.05
N ALA A 78 9.95 -11.61 24.24
CA ALA A 78 8.75 -12.17 24.87
C ALA A 78 7.48 -11.43 24.36
N PHE A 79 7.18 -11.60 23.11
CA PHE A 79 6.03 -11.00 22.40
C PHE A 79 5.19 -12.10 21.77
N THR A 80 4.55 -12.92 22.60
CA THR A 80 3.80 -14.09 22.15
C THR A 80 2.74 -13.73 21.10
N GLY A 81 2.85 -14.35 19.91
CA GLY A 81 1.94 -14.13 18.78
C GLY A 81 2.39 -13.07 17.79
N GLU A 82 3.42 -12.26 18.10
CA GLU A 82 3.95 -11.23 17.21
C GLU A 82 4.97 -11.78 16.21
N ILE A 83 5.08 -11.11 15.08
CA ILE A 83 6.00 -11.43 13.98
C ILE A 83 6.94 -10.25 13.75
N SER A 84 8.26 -10.49 13.85
CA SER A 84 9.27 -9.44 13.62
C SER A 84 9.57 -9.21 12.14
N ALA A 85 10.16 -8.06 11.82
CA ALA A 85 10.57 -7.74 10.45
C ALA A 85 11.63 -8.73 9.91
N ALA A 86 12.52 -9.24 10.78
CA ALA A 86 13.48 -10.28 10.41
C ALA A 86 12.78 -11.58 9.95
N MET A 87 11.73 -12.04 10.68
CA MET A 87 10.93 -13.19 10.28
C MET A 87 10.21 -12.98 8.96
N LEU A 88 9.69 -11.77 8.72
CA LEU A 88 9.00 -11.43 7.47
C LEU A 88 9.96 -11.44 6.27
N SER A 89 11.16 -10.86 6.44
CA SER A 89 12.19 -10.84 5.41
C SER A 89 12.64 -12.26 5.05
N ASP A 90 12.89 -13.12 6.05
CA ASP A 90 13.20 -14.55 5.84
C ASP A 90 12.09 -15.30 5.11
N ALA A 91 10.83 -14.95 5.40
CA ALA A 91 9.67 -15.53 4.73
C ALA A 91 9.45 -15.01 3.30
N GLY A 92 10.22 -14.01 2.85
CA GLY A 92 10.17 -13.49 1.48
C GLY A 92 9.31 -12.22 1.29
N ALA A 93 8.95 -11.52 2.37
CA ALA A 93 8.24 -10.24 2.27
C ALA A 93 9.14 -9.16 1.67
N ARG A 94 8.59 -8.42 0.72
CA ARG A 94 9.16 -7.19 0.15
C ARG A 94 8.44 -5.94 0.63
N TYR A 95 7.18 -6.08 1.02
CA TYR A 95 6.31 -5.01 1.49
C TYR A 95 5.66 -5.38 2.82
N CYS A 96 5.26 -4.36 3.58
CA CYS A 96 4.46 -4.55 4.80
C CYS A 96 3.52 -3.36 4.99
N VAL A 97 2.21 -3.63 5.06
CA VAL A 97 1.23 -2.62 5.45
C VAL A 97 1.38 -2.33 6.94
N VAL A 98 1.48 -1.05 7.30
CA VAL A 98 1.56 -0.60 8.68
C VAL A 98 0.59 0.56 8.93
N GLY A 99 -0.11 0.52 10.05
CA GLY A 99 -1.04 1.58 10.44
C GLY A 99 -2.35 1.61 9.65
N HIS A 100 -2.75 0.48 9.00
CA HIS A 100 -4.05 0.37 8.36
C HIS A 100 -5.19 0.77 9.32
N SER A 101 -6.23 1.44 8.82
CA SER A 101 -7.34 1.97 9.62
C SER A 101 -7.96 0.95 10.57
N GLU A 102 -8.18 -0.29 10.13
CA GLU A 102 -8.69 -1.38 10.98
C GLU A 102 -7.74 -1.68 12.16
N ARG A 103 -6.41 -1.59 11.95
CA ARG A 103 -5.46 -1.82 13.04
C ARG A 103 -5.41 -0.66 14.03
N ARG A 104 -5.62 0.55 13.56
CA ARG A 104 -5.77 1.73 14.43
C ARG A 104 -7.02 1.63 15.27
N GLU A 105 -8.13 1.20 14.68
CA GLU A 105 -9.44 1.11 15.34
C GLU A 105 -9.52 -0.08 16.30
N TYR A 106 -9.12 -1.29 15.88
CA TYR A 106 -9.37 -2.53 16.64
C TYR A 106 -8.17 -3.02 17.43
N PHE A 107 -6.94 -2.62 17.08
CA PHE A 107 -5.70 -3.16 17.64
C PHE A 107 -4.77 -2.09 18.22
N ALA A 108 -5.26 -0.86 18.41
CA ALA A 108 -4.57 0.24 19.05
C ALA A 108 -3.21 0.60 18.40
N ASP A 109 -3.07 0.49 17.08
CA ASP A 109 -1.93 1.01 16.36
C ASP A 109 -1.97 2.55 16.40
N THR A 110 -1.08 3.19 17.18
CA THR A 110 -0.90 4.64 17.21
C THR A 110 0.07 5.11 16.12
N ASP A 111 0.15 6.41 15.86
CA ASP A 111 1.07 6.96 14.85
C ASP A 111 2.54 6.68 15.23
N GLU A 112 2.89 6.68 16.52
CA GLU A 112 4.22 6.32 17.02
C GLU A 112 4.51 4.82 16.80
N ARG A 113 3.55 3.92 17.06
CA ARG A 113 3.71 2.49 16.77
C ARG A 113 3.89 2.24 15.29
N VAL A 114 3.19 2.98 14.43
CA VAL A 114 3.34 2.91 12.98
C VAL A 114 4.73 3.35 12.56
N GLN A 115 5.27 4.43 13.14
CA GLN A 115 6.65 4.86 12.94
C GLN A 115 7.66 3.75 13.28
N TRP A 116 7.53 3.12 14.46
CA TRP A 116 8.43 2.05 14.91
C TRP A 116 8.37 0.84 13.97
N LYS A 117 7.17 0.43 13.57
CA LYS A 117 6.95 -0.66 12.61
C LYS A 117 7.58 -0.35 11.24
N ALA A 118 7.40 0.86 10.74
CA ALA A 118 7.99 1.29 9.46
C ALA A 118 9.52 1.29 9.52
N LYS A 119 10.11 1.79 10.61
CA LYS A 119 11.58 1.73 10.82
C LYS A 119 12.10 0.28 10.89
N ALA A 120 11.37 -0.62 11.57
CA ALA A 120 11.73 -2.04 11.63
C ALA A 120 11.69 -2.68 10.23
N CYS A 121 10.68 -2.39 9.41
CA CYS A 121 10.61 -2.84 8.02
C CYS A 121 11.84 -2.39 7.21
N LEU A 122 12.13 -1.09 7.22
CA LEU A 122 13.26 -0.51 6.46
C LEU A 122 14.61 -1.12 6.87
N LYS A 123 14.81 -1.38 8.16
CA LYS A 123 16.02 -2.04 8.68
C LYS A 123 16.26 -3.42 8.08
N HIS A 124 15.21 -4.14 7.72
CA HIS A 124 15.26 -5.48 7.14
C HIS A 124 15.01 -5.52 5.62
N GLY A 125 15.11 -4.37 4.95
CA GLY A 125 14.94 -4.28 3.49
C GLY A 125 13.50 -4.49 3.01
N ILE A 126 12.52 -4.34 3.90
CA ILE A 126 11.09 -4.40 3.58
C ILE A 126 10.59 -2.96 3.39
N THR A 127 9.92 -2.70 2.29
CA THR A 127 9.27 -1.41 2.01
C THR A 127 7.98 -1.31 2.84
N PRO A 128 7.87 -0.39 3.82
CA PRO A 128 6.63 -0.17 4.52
C PRO A 128 5.62 0.56 3.62
N ILE A 129 4.36 0.11 3.66
CA ILE A 129 3.20 0.83 3.13
C ILE A 129 2.51 1.46 4.32
N VAL A 130 2.76 2.75 4.53
CA VAL A 130 2.28 3.50 5.70
C VAL A 130 0.93 4.10 5.39
N CYS A 131 -0.10 3.63 6.10
CA CYS A 131 -1.47 4.10 5.94
C CYS A 131 -1.73 5.33 6.81
N ILE A 132 -2.17 6.41 6.18
CA ILE A 132 -2.60 7.66 6.82
C ILE A 132 -3.91 8.14 6.20
N GLY A 133 -4.75 8.79 6.99
CA GLY A 133 -6.01 9.33 6.50
C GLY A 133 -6.93 9.79 7.62
N GLU A 134 -7.98 10.47 7.21
CA GLU A 134 -8.94 11.08 8.11
C GLU A 134 -10.23 10.28 8.26
N SER A 135 -10.86 10.42 9.40
CA SER A 135 -12.21 9.94 9.68
C SER A 135 -13.29 10.80 9.01
N PHE A 136 -14.52 10.30 8.96
CA PHE A 136 -15.66 11.06 8.45
C PHE A 136 -15.93 12.34 9.24
N GLN A 137 -15.71 12.33 10.55
CA GLN A 137 -15.91 13.51 11.39
C GLN A 137 -14.85 14.58 11.13
N GLU A 138 -13.59 14.18 10.99
CA GLU A 138 -12.49 15.09 10.63
C GLU A 138 -12.74 15.73 9.26
N ARG A 139 -13.16 14.94 8.27
CA ARG A 139 -13.51 15.46 6.95
C ARG A 139 -14.66 16.46 6.99
N LYS A 140 -15.75 16.14 7.69
CA LYS A 140 -16.89 17.06 7.84
C LYS A 140 -16.51 18.40 8.48
N ARG A 141 -15.50 18.41 9.33
CA ARG A 141 -14.98 19.62 9.99
C ARG A 141 -13.92 20.35 9.16
N GLY A 142 -13.61 19.89 7.94
CA GLY A 142 -12.54 20.46 7.11
C GLY A 142 -11.13 20.22 7.65
N GLN A 143 -10.94 19.17 8.44
CA GLN A 143 -9.69 18.86 9.15
C GLN A 143 -8.81 17.83 8.40
N THR A 144 -9.15 17.44 7.17
CA THR A 144 -8.42 16.46 6.38
C THR A 144 -6.92 16.77 6.33
N LEU A 145 -6.55 17.97 5.86
CA LEU A 145 -5.13 18.33 5.70
C LEU A 145 -4.40 18.42 7.04
N ALA A 146 -5.04 18.96 8.08
CA ALA A 146 -4.46 19.00 9.43
C ALA A 146 -4.22 17.59 10.01
N LYS A 147 -5.13 16.64 9.75
CA LYS A 147 -4.97 15.24 10.15
C LYS A 147 -3.82 14.59 9.40
N LEU A 148 -3.73 14.78 8.10
CA LEU A 148 -2.64 14.26 7.28
C LEU A 148 -1.28 14.84 7.69
N GLU A 149 -1.21 16.15 7.98
CA GLU A 149 0.01 16.79 8.48
C GLU A 149 0.46 16.18 9.81
N TYR A 150 -0.47 16.04 10.76
CA TYR A 150 -0.17 15.43 12.06
C TYR A 150 0.36 14.01 11.92
N GLN A 151 -0.33 13.15 11.15
CA GLN A 151 0.09 11.76 10.92
C GLN A 151 1.41 11.70 10.16
N PHE A 152 1.61 12.55 9.17
CA PHE A 152 2.87 12.63 8.43
C PHE A 152 4.03 12.96 9.36
N LEU A 153 3.91 13.99 10.18
CA LEU A 153 4.98 14.42 11.10
C LEU A 153 5.31 13.34 12.13
N THR A 154 4.31 12.63 12.65
CA THR A 154 4.52 11.59 13.67
C THR A 154 5.01 10.28 13.05
N CYS A 155 4.37 9.77 12.00
CA CYS A 155 4.73 8.48 11.40
C CYS A 155 6.11 8.48 10.74
N PHE A 156 6.60 9.63 10.26
CA PHE A 156 7.88 9.74 9.56
C PHE A 156 8.95 10.51 10.35
N GLU A 157 8.72 10.74 11.64
CA GLU A 157 9.71 11.38 12.51
C GLU A 157 11.05 10.63 12.49
N GLY A 158 12.13 11.37 12.18
CA GLY A 158 13.48 10.82 12.12
C GLY A 158 13.78 9.95 10.90
N PHE A 159 12.92 9.96 9.86
CA PHE A 159 13.26 9.34 8.57
C PHE A 159 14.29 10.18 7.83
N THR A 160 15.22 9.51 7.16
CA THR A 160 16.11 10.14 6.17
C THR A 160 15.41 10.23 4.82
N SER A 161 15.94 11.03 3.88
CA SER A 161 15.44 11.07 2.50
C SER A 161 15.40 9.67 1.88
N GLN A 162 16.44 8.87 2.06
CA GLN A 162 16.48 7.50 1.54
C GLN A 162 15.43 6.59 2.20
N ALA A 163 15.15 6.73 3.50
CA ALA A 163 14.09 6.00 4.17
C ALA A 163 12.72 6.35 3.57
N MET A 164 12.47 7.64 3.32
CA MET A 164 11.25 8.13 2.69
C MET A 164 11.09 7.60 1.25
N GLU A 165 12.14 7.61 0.44
CA GLU A 165 12.16 7.09 -0.93
C GLU A 165 11.89 5.58 -1.00
N ASN A 166 12.23 4.84 0.06
CA ASN A 166 11.96 3.41 0.22
C ASN A 166 10.66 3.12 0.97
N THR A 167 9.78 4.10 1.11
CA THR A 167 8.46 3.99 1.74
C THR A 167 7.37 4.24 0.70
N VAL A 168 6.24 3.57 0.86
CA VAL A 168 5.00 3.89 0.15
C VAL A 168 4.06 4.53 1.16
N ILE A 169 3.42 5.64 0.80
CA ILE A 169 2.37 6.25 1.62
C ILE A 169 1.03 5.89 1.00
N GLU A 170 0.17 5.25 1.78
CA GLU A 170 -1.19 4.92 1.38
C GLU A 170 -2.17 5.90 2.02
N TYR A 171 -2.81 6.72 1.19
CA TYR A 171 -3.87 7.58 1.67
C TYR A 171 -5.17 6.78 1.80
N GLU A 172 -5.62 6.62 3.03
CA GLU A 172 -6.87 5.95 3.38
C GLU A 172 -7.94 6.96 3.81
N PRO A 173 -8.85 7.43 2.94
CA PRO A 173 -10.06 8.13 3.39
C PRO A 173 -10.94 7.13 4.16
N ILE A 174 -10.78 7.04 5.50
CA ILE A 174 -11.40 6.00 6.35
C ILE A 174 -12.93 5.96 6.14
N TRP A 175 -13.53 7.13 5.90
CA TRP A 175 -14.95 7.27 5.61
C TRP A 175 -15.40 6.64 4.30
N ALA A 176 -14.47 6.32 3.39
CA ALA A 176 -14.75 5.67 2.10
C ALA A 176 -14.41 4.16 2.11
N ILE A 177 -13.96 3.59 3.25
CA ILE A 177 -13.61 2.18 3.36
C ILE A 177 -14.81 1.40 3.92
N GLY A 178 -15.35 0.45 3.14
CA GLY A 178 -16.43 -0.43 3.60
C GLY A 178 -17.77 0.24 3.91
N SER A 179 -17.88 1.56 3.76
CA SER A 179 -19.05 2.35 4.13
C SER A 179 -20.10 2.54 3.02
N GLY A 180 -19.76 2.15 1.79
CA GLY A 180 -20.54 2.46 0.59
C GLY A 180 -20.25 3.83 0.00
N HIS A 181 -19.56 4.72 0.69
CA HIS A 181 -19.07 5.98 0.14
C HIS A 181 -17.81 5.76 -0.69
N VAL A 182 -17.59 6.60 -1.69
CA VAL A 182 -16.39 6.58 -2.54
C VAL A 182 -15.85 8.00 -2.62
N ALA A 183 -14.55 8.18 -2.42
CA ALA A 183 -13.91 9.46 -2.64
C ALA A 183 -13.86 9.75 -4.15
N THR A 184 -14.00 11.03 -4.54
CA THR A 184 -13.78 11.41 -5.94
C THR A 184 -12.29 11.45 -6.27
N PRO A 185 -11.91 11.37 -7.57
CA PRO A 185 -10.51 11.53 -7.98
C PRO A 185 -9.91 12.87 -7.54
N GLU A 186 -10.70 13.95 -7.52
CA GLU A 186 -10.27 15.27 -7.05
C GLU A 186 -9.95 15.25 -5.56
N GLN A 187 -10.78 14.59 -4.75
CA GLN A 187 -10.58 14.47 -3.31
C GLN A 187 -9.33 13.62 -2.99
N ALA A 188 -9.11 12.54 -3.71
CA ALA A 188 -7.89 11.74 -3.59
C ALA A 188 -6.67 12.53 -4.04
N GLY A 189 -6.76 13.23 -5.18
CA GLY A 189 -5.69 14.05 -5.72
C GLY A 189 -5.30 15.25 -4.83
N GLU A 190 -6.26 15.87 -4.13
CA GLU A 190 -5.99 16.91 -3.13
C GLU A 190 -5.14 16.36 -1.97
N ALA A 191 -5.52 15.23 -1.41
CA ALA A 191 -4.77 14.59 -0.33
C ALA A 191 -3.38 14.13 -0.78
N HIS A 192 -3.28 13.46 -1.93
CA HIS A 192 -1.99 13.02 -2.49
C HIS A 192 -1.05 14.20 -2.77
N HIS A 193 -1.59 15.26 -3.37
CA HIS A 193 -0.81 16.46 -3.63
C HIS A 193 -0.31 17.09 -2.34
N PHE A 194 -1.15 17.20 -1.31
CA PHE A 194 -0.75 17.70 0.00
C PHE A 194 0.38 16.85 0.59
N ILE A 195 0.27 15.51 0.58
CA ILE A 195 1.33 14.61 1.04
C ILE A 195 2.62 14.84 0.23
N ARG A 196 2.53 15.01 -1.08
CA ARG A 196 3.68 15.30 -1.96
C ARG A 196 4.37 16.61 -1.58
N VAL A 197 3.59 17.65 -1.30
CA VAL A 197 4.10 18.95 -0.82
C VAL A 197 4.79 18.81 0.54
N MET A 198 4.24 18.00 1.46
CA MET A 198 4.87 17.73 2.75
C MET A 198 6.23 17.03 2.59
N ILE A 199 6.33 16.02 1.71
CA ILE A 199 7.61 15.36 1.43
C ILE A 199 8.62 16.37 0.87
N ASN A 200 8.22 17.20 -0.08
CA ASN A 200 9.10 18.25 -0.62
C ASN A 200 9.57 19.22 0.45
N LYS A 201 8.66 19.67 1.31
CA LYS A 201 8.94 20.64 2.38
C LYS A 201 9.93 20.11 3.43
N TYR A 202 9.77 18.84 3.84
CA TYR A 202 10.57 18.27 4.95
C TYR A 202 11.81 17.50 4.50
N TYR A 203 11.89 17.11 3.22
CA TYR A 203 13.02 16.39 2.66
C TYR A 203 13.61 17.13 1.44
N SER A 204 13.09 16.85 0.24
CA SER A 204 13.50 17.52 -1.01
C SER A 204 12.52 17.21 -2.14
N GLU A 205 12.61 17.98 -3.24
CA GLU A 205 11.87 17.70 -4.47
C GLU A 205 12.23 16.32 -5.03
N ALA A 206 13.51 15.96 -5.02
CA ALA A 206 13.98 14.65 -5.50
C ALA A 206 13.34 13.51 -4.69
N THR A 207 13.33 13.61 -3.37
CA THR A 207 12.67 12.64 -2.49
C THR A 207 11.17 12.60 -2.73
N ALA A 208 10.53 13.75 -2.90
CA ALA A 208 9.11 13.83 -3.21
C ALA A 208 8.76 13.14 -4.54
N LEU A 209 9.60 13.26 -5.56
CA LEU A 209 9.43 12.58 -6.85
C LEU A 209 9.72 11.07 -6.79
N GLN A 210 10.51 10.61 -5.83
CA GLN A 210 10.85 9.19 -5.67
C GLN A 210 9.90 8.43 -4.74
N THR A 211 9.24 9.09 -3.80
CA THR A 211 8.31 8.47 -2.87
C THR A 211 6.98 8.17 -3.56
N ARG A 212 6.49 6.93 -3.48
CA ARG A 212 5.21 6.53 -4.06
C ARG A 212 4.06 6.85 -3.10
N ILE A 213 2.99 7.45 -3.64
CA ILE A 213 1.75 7.73 -2.93
C ILE A 213 0.63 6.96 -3.63
N ILE A 214 -0.09 6.12 -2.88
CA ILE A 214 -1.16 5.29 -3.42
C ILE A 214 -2.51 5.60 -2.76
N TYR A 215 -3.59 5.38 -3.48
CA TYR A 215 -4.94 5.54 -2.99
C TYR A 215 -5.47 4.25 -2.35
N GLY A 216 -5.79 4.27 -1.06
CA GLY A 216 -6.24 3.13 -0.25
C GLY A 216 -7.73 3.15 0.13
N GLY A 217 -8.55 3.92 -0.55
CA GLY A 217 -10.00 3.91 -0.33
C GLY A 217 -10.72 2.78 -1.07
N SER A 218 -12.02 2.96 -1.37
CA SER A 218 -12.81 1.97 -2.08
C SER A 218 -12.44 1.91 -3.58
N VAL A 219 -11.52 1.02 -3.94
CA VAL A 219 -11.14 0.73 -5.34
C VAL A 219 -11.86 -0.52 -5.81
N LYS A 220 -12.50 -0.41 -6.97
CA LYS A 220 -13.28 -1.46 -7.63
C LYS A 220 -13.03 -1.46 -9.13
N VAL A 221 -13.35 -2.56 -9.82
CA VAL A 221 -13.27 -2.65 -11.28
C VAL A 221 -13.94 -1.47 -11.98
N LYS A 222 -15.08 -1.00 -11.44
CA LYS A 222 -15.88 0.08 -12.07
C LYS A 222 -15.31 1.49 -11.94
N ASN A 223 -14.44 1.76 -10.94
CA ASN A 223 -13.93 3.11 -10.65
C ASN A 223 -12.41 3.24 -10.72
N VAL A 224 -11.67 2.14 -10.87
CA VAL A 224 -10.21 2.16 -10.83
C VAL A 224 -9.60 3.08 -11.89
N LEU A 225 -10.19 3.15 -13.09
CA LEU A 225 -9.68 4.01 -14.15
C LEU A 225 -9.66 5.48 -13.72
N GLU A 226 -10.77 5.98 -13.15
CA GLU A 226 -10.87 7.34 -12.64
C GLU A 226 -9.87 7.60 -11.50
N MET A 227 -9.72 6.64 -10.58
CA MET A 227 -8.79 6.77 -9.46
C MET A 227 -7.32 6.81 -9.91
N THR A 228 -6.96 6.13 -11.01
CA THR A 228 -5.60 6.24 -11.59
C THR A 228 -5.32 7.60 -12.22
N GLU A 229 -6.35 8.41 -12.48
CA GLU A 229 -6.24 9.76 -13.03
C GLU A 229 -6.08 10.84 -11.96
N ALA A 230 -6.33 10.51 -10.70
CA ALA A 230 -6.16 11.44 -9.59
C ALA A 230 -4.71 11.98 -9.56
N ARG A 231 -4.59 13.27 -9.23
CA ARG A 231 -3.29 13.97 -9.17
C ARG A 231 -2.35 13.28 -8.18
N ASP A 232 -1.06 13.21 -8.53
CA ASP A 232 0.00 12.66 -7.68
C ASP A 232 -0.21 11.20 -7.22
N THR A 233 -1.00 10.42 -7.97
CA THR A 233 -1.26 9.00 -7.69
C THR A 233 -0.22 8.12 -8.38
N ASP A 234 0.49 7.29 -7.59
CA ASP A 234 1.50 6.33 -8.02
C ASP A 234 1.03 4.87 -7.85
N GLY A 235 -0.21 4.66 -7.45
CA GLY A 235 -0.78 3.33 -7.25
C GLY A 235 -2.15 3.34 -6.61
N VAL A 236 -2.69 2.14 -6.45
CA VAL A 236 -3.98 1.89 -5.77
C VAL A 236 -3.86 0.71 -4.81
N GLY A 237 -4.47 0.84 -3.63
CA GLY A 237 -4.71 -0.23 -2.68
C GLY A 237 -6.11 -0.80 -2.86
N VAL A 238 -6.22 -2.10 -3.08
CA VAL A 238 -7.49 -2.79 -3.35
C VAL A 238 -7.81 -3.71 -2.18
N GLY A 239 -8.94 -3.45 -1.52
CA GLY A 239 -9.47 -4.31 -0.47
C GLY A 239 -10.33 -5.45 -1.05
N SER A 240 -11.64 -5.44 -0.74
CA SER A 240 -12.55 -6.55 -1.04
C SER A 240 -12.60 -7.00 -2.50
N ASP A 241 -12.47 -6.08 -3.47
CA ASP A 241 -12.46 -6.47 -4.89
C ASP A 241 -11.21 -7.29 -5.28
N SER A 242 -10.12 -7.22 -4.48
CA SER A 242 -8.95 -8.07 -4.69
C SER A 242 -9.09 -9.49 -4.13
N TRP A 243 -10.15 -9.78 -3.37
CA TRP A 243 -10.38 -11.16 -2.89
C TRP A 243 -10.83 -12.10 -4.01
N ASP A 244 -11.49 -11.56 -5.03
CA ASP A 244 -11.71 -12.24 -6.31
C ASP A 244 -10.53 -11.94 -7.24
N VAL A 245 -9.79 -12.99 -7.63
CA VAL A 245 -8.61 -12.84 -8.49
C VAL A 245 -8.95 -12.30 -9.87
N GLN A 246 -10.13 -12.59 -10.41
CA GLN A 246 -10.52 -12.08 -11.72
C GLN A 246 -10.79 -10.57 -11.70
N ASN A 247 -11.38 -10.07 -10.62
CA ASN A 247 -11.53 -8.63 -10.40
C ASN A 247 -10.17 -7.96 -10.23
N PHE A 248 -9.25 -8.56 -9.45
CA PHE A 248 -7.91 -8.03 -9.26
C PHE A 248 -7.12 -7.98 -10.57
N ILE A 249 -7.21 -9.03 -11.41
CA ILE A 249 -6.61 -9.04 -12.75
C ILE A 249 -7.17 -7.91 -13.62
N LYS A 250 -8.49 -7.71 -13.67
CA LYS A 250 -9.12 -6.61 -14.43
C LYS A 250 -8.67 -5.24 -13.96
N ILE A 251 -8.57 -5.04 -12.65
CA ILE A 251 -8.05 -3.80 -12.06
C ILE A 251 -6.60 -3.58 -12.52
N SER A 252 -5.75 -4.61 -12.43
CA SER A 252 -4.34 -4.56 -12.82
C SER A 252 -4.16 -4.26 -14.30
N GLU A 253 -4.96 -4.88 -15.18
CA GLU A 253 -4.98 -4.61 -16.61
C GLU A 253 -5.37 -3.15 -16.92
N THR A 254 -6.40 -2.64 -16.24
CA THR A 254 -6.84 -1.24 -16.40
C THR A 254 -5.73 -0.27 -16.00
N CYS A 255 -5.07 -0.52 -14.87
CA CYS A 255 -3.92 0.28 -14.43
C CYS A 255 -2.76 0.21 -15.42
N ALA A 256 -2.41 -1.00 -15.90
CA ALA A 256 -1.33 -1.19 -16.86
C ALA A 256 -1.57 -0.45 -18.19
N GLN A 257 -2.77 -0.55 -18.74
CA GLN A 257 -3.15 0.17 -19.95
C GLN A 257 -3.06 1.70 -19.77
N ARG A 258 -3.49 2.22 -18.63
CA ARG A 258 -3.41 3.65 -18.32
C ARG A 258 -1.97 4.14 -18.21
N VAL A 259 -1.13 3.39 -17.48
CA VAL A 259 0.29 3.72 -17.31
C VAL A 259 1.03 3.70 -18.64
N SER A 260 0.76 2.70 -19.48
CA SER A 260 1.37 2.60 -20.82
C SER A 260 1.01 3.78 -21.71
N LYS A 261 -0.25 4.24 -21.68
CA LYS A 261 -0.69 5.44 -22.42
C LYS A 261 0.02 6.71 -21.95
N ARG A 262 0.22 6.88 -20.62
CA ARG A 262 0.95 8.05 -20.06
C ARG A 262 2.44 8.06 -20.44
N LYS A 263 3.08 6.91 -20.63
CA LYS A 263 4.48 6.83 -21.07
C LYS A 263 4.66 7.12 -22.56
N ALA A 264 3.58 7.00 -23.35
CA ALA A 264 3.59 7.21 -24.80
C ALA A 264 3.20 8.64 -25.22
N SER A 265 2.63 9.43 -24.30
CA SER A 265 2.25 10.85 -24.49
C SER A 265 3.33 11.79 -23.95
#